data_b45b0181766f5197209aba9101294d77
#
_entry.id   b45b0181766f5197209aba9101294d77
#
_cell.length_a   1.000
_cell.length_b   1.000
_cell.length_c   1.000
_cell.angle_alpha   90.00
_cell.angle_beta   90.00
_cell.angle_gamma   90.00
#
_symmetry.space_group_name_H-M   'P 1'
#
loop_
_entity.id
_entity.type
_entity.pdbx_description
1 polymer ?
#
loop_
_entity_poly.entity_id
_entity_poly.type
_entity_poly.pdbx_seq_one_letter_code
_entity_poly.pdbx_strand_id
1 'polypeptide(L)'
;MKNNLGIKKTLKISPLLGVIGALLSGAIAVPPASAAPSGLAGTALFEQNPFLYQGTIPLGMGGAFTAVADDENAVFYNPAGLDNIQTSSFKLINITADMTYPDFLNMYNSFKSDSNLSGTAQTAAFINTFNTYSGQSLYARVGDYSNYTTHDFSIGLLTNNQVMASANPVVTTNNLASIATLSDTGVVVSGAYGFMDHHLQIGGTLMGLEQYFLNIPELSAAQASSNGSSILTKNMTNGFGLDANIGAIYHFDLPLNPTIGATIQNIGSADFGAGGNIPEIINAGVGLDPDIGFGRLLFDIDYDDVGNYLYYTGDSLWLHTHMGIQYQFPAILTLSAGMYQGYPTVGVGVDLWAVEVNATYYTEEAGVVPGQNPDHIISLQVAFGWM
;
A
#
# COMPACT_ATOMS: atom_id res chain seq x y z
N MET A 1 22.75 29.21 -47.34
CA MET A 1 23.48 28.63 -46.18
C MET A 1 22.53 28.51 -45.01
N LYS A 2 22.12 27.29 -44.72
CA LYS A 2 21.18 26.94 -43.65
C LYS A 2 21.98 26.56 -42.42
N ASN A 3 21.85 27.32 -41.33
CA ASN A 3 22.35 26.89 -40.05
C ASN A 3 21.16 26.40 -39.22
N ASN A 4 20.98 25.10 -39.16
CA ASN A 4 20.14 24.42 -38.18
C ASN A 4 20.94 24.25 -36.89
N LEU A 5 20.72 25.11 -35.92
CA LEU A 5 21.08 24.83 -34.53
C LEU A 5 19.93 24.05 -33.89
N GLY A 6 19.99 22.73 -33.96
CA GLY A 6 19.17 21.82 -33.19
C GLY A 6 19.67 21.79 -31.74
N ILE A 7 19.08 22.60 -30.87
CA ILE A 7 19.28 22.47 -29.42
C ILE A 7 18.53 21.19 -28.99
N LYS A 8 19.23 20.08 -28.91
CA LYS A 8 18.76 18.92 -28.12
C LYS A 8 18.80 19.33 -26.64
N LYS A 9 17.67 19.79 -26.12
CA LYS A 9 17.45 19.83 -24.67
C LYS A 9 17.39 18.37 -24.21
N THR A 10 18.52 17.80 -23.81
CA THR A 10 18.55 16.63 -22.97
C THR A 10 17.85 17.01 -21.65
N LEU A 11 16.67 16.46 -21.43
CA LEU A 11 15.95 16.58 -20.17
C LEU A 11 16.86 15.91 -19.12
N LYS A 12 17.58 16.71 -18.34
CA LYS A 12 18.27 16.20 -17.13
C LYS A 12 17.19 15.97 -16.08
N ILE A 13 16.61 14.77 -16.08
CA ILE A 13 15.78 14.27 -14.98
C ILE A 13 16.74 14.18 -13.78
N SER A 14 16.36 14.80 -12.64
CA SER A 14 17.13 14.61 -11.41
C SER A 14 17.30 13.11 -11.14
N PRO A 15 18.50 12.65 -10.82
CA PRO A 15 18.75 11.22 -10.58
C PRO A 15 17.79 10.61 -9.56
N LEU A 16 17.44 11.34 -8.50
CA LEU A 16 16.51 10.88 -7.47
C LEU A 16 15.07 10.77 -8.01
N LEU A 17 14.65 11.71 -8.87
CA LEU A 17 13.36 11.64 -9.54
C LEU A 17 13.29 10.51 -10.56
N GLY A 18 14.41 10.22 -11.22
CA GLY A 18 14.55 9.04 -12.07
C GLY A 18 14.41 7.74 -11.29
N VAL A 19 14.96 7.68 -10.07
CA VAL A 19 14.83 6.53 -9.16
C VAL A 19 13.38 6.36 -8.71
N ILE A 20 12.76 7.41 -8.21
CA ILE A 20 11.36 7.37 -7.76
C ILE A 20 10.44 7.03 -8.94
N GLY A 21 10.61 7.69 -10.09
CA GLY A 21 9.82 7.41 -11.29
C GLY A 21 10.06 6.01 -11.87
N ALA A 22 11.27 5.47 -11.80
CA ALA A 22 11.57 4.12 -12.25
C ALA A 22 11.02 3.06 -11.29
N LEU A 23 11.10 3.29 -9.98
CA LEU A 23 10.48 2.42 -8.97
C LEU A 23 8.96 2.37 -9.16
N LEU A 24 8.33 3.52 -9.31
CA LEU A 24 6.88 3.62 -9.52
C LEU A 24 6.42 3.10 -10.89
N SER A 25 7.30 3.01 -11.90
CA SER A 25 6.94 2.48 -13.24
C SER A 25 7.20 1.00 -13.43
N GLY A 26 7.73 0.29 -12.42
CA GLY A 26 8.08 -1.13 -12.53
C GLY A 26 9.16 -1.46 -13.58
N ALA A 27 9.87 -0.44 -14.10
CA ALA A 27 10.79 -0.56 -15.23
C ALA A 27 12.26 -0.75 -14.83
N ILE A 28 12.54 -1.37 -13.67
CA ILE A 28 13.91 -1.55 -13.19
C ILE A 28 14.44 -2.93 -13.60
N ALA A 29 15.43 -2.95 -14.48
CA ALA A 29 16.31 -4.11 -14.61
C ALA A 29 17.27 -4.11 -13.42
N VAL A 30 17.01 -4.95 -12.42
CA VAL A 30 17.77 -5.01 -11.17
C VAL A 30 19.04 -5.82 -11.36
N PRO A 31 20.20 -5.32 -10.91
CA PRO A 31 21.42 -6.12 -10.84
C PRO A 31 21.31 -7.20 -9.75
N PRO A 32 22.06 -8.31 -9.86
CA PRO A 32 22.04 -9.35 -8.84
C PRO A 32 22.47 -8.81 -7.47
N ALA A 33 21.73 -9.20 -6.43
CA ALA A 33 21.88 -8.72 -5.07
C ALA A 33 23.25 -9.02 -4.45
N SER A 34 23.74 -8.08 -3.67
CA SER A 34 24.81 -8.36 -2.71
C SER A 34 24.17 -8.41 -1.31
N ALA A 35 24.36 -9.53 -0.65
CA ALA A 35 23.76 -9.80 0.64
C ALA A 35 24.14 -8.77 1.72
N ALA A 36 23.17 -8.06 2.24
CA ALA A 36 23.23 -7.43 3.54
C ALA A 36 21.94 -7.79 4.29
N PRO A 37 22.01 -8.41 5.46
CA PRO A 37 20.83 -8.72 6.24
C PRO A 37 20.39 -7.45 6.95
N SER A 38 19.36 -6.83 6.48
CA SER A 38 18.60 -5.88 7.28
C SER A 38 17.14 -6.22 7.08
N GLY A 39 16.49 -6.72 8.13
CA GLY A 39 15.07 -6.89 8.13
C GLY A 39 14.37 -5.57 7.81
N LEU A 40 13.18 -5.64 7.27
CA LEU A 40 12.30 -4.48 7.05
C LEU A 40 11.94 -3.82 8.38
N ALA A 41 11.91 -4.59 9.46
CA ALA A 41 11.65 -4.11 10.81
C ALA A 41 12.64 -2.98 11.20
N GLY A 42 12.09 -1.87 11.68
CA GLY A 42 12.85 -0.69 12.05
C GLY A 42 13.13 0.28 10.91
N THR A 43 12.50 0.10 9.73
CA THR A 43 12.44 1.15 8.70
C THR A 43 11.12 1.92 8.83
N ALA A 44 11.15 3.24 8.64
CA ALA A 44 9.95 4.07 8.69
C ALA A 44 8.85 3.57 7.75
N LEU A 45 9.22 3.12 6.54
CA LEU A 45 8.25 2.57 5.57
C LEU A 45 7.49 1.37 6.14
N PHE A 46 8.18 0.44 6.78
CA PHE A 46 7.58 -0.77 7.30
C PHE A 46 6.77 -0.50 8.58
N GLU A 47 7.23 0.42 9.41
CA GLU A 47 6.49 0.84 10.62
C GLU A 47 5.21 1.58 10.28
N GLN A 48 5.19 2.35 9.18
CA GLN A 48 4.03 3.09 8.74
C GLN A 48 3.06 2.23 7.90
N ASN A 49 3.57 1.42 6.97
CA ASN A 49 2.75 0.61 6.08
C ASN A 49 3.30 -0.81 5.96
N PRO A 50 3.01 -1.68 6.94
CA PRO A 50 3.53 -3.05 7.00
C PRO A 50 2.83 -4.01 6.04
N PHE A 51 1.74 -3.57 5.39
CA PHE A 51 0.92 -4.43 4.55
C PHE A 51 1.51 -4.58 3.15
N LEU A 52 1.54 -5.82 2.66
CA LEU A 52 1.94 -6.12 1.29
C LEU A 52 1.05 -5.41 0.26
N TYR A 53 -0.24 -5.34 0.52
CA TYR A 53 -1.22 -4.70 -0.35
C TYR A 53 -2.40 -4.15 0.46
N GLN A 54 -2.85 -2.95 0.10
CA GLN A 54 -4.06 -2.33 0.64
C GLN A 54 -4.94 -1.85 -0.51
N GLY A 55 -6.20 -2.27 -0.50
CA GLY A 55 -7.18 -1.88 -1.50
C GLY A 55 -7.80 -0.52 -1.22
N THR A 56 -8.07 0.26 -2.26
CA THR A 56 -8.69 1.59 -2.15
C THR A 56 -10.09 1.54 -1.51
N ILE A 57 -10.88 0.50 -1.83
CA ILE A 57 -12.23 0.30 -1.25
C ILE A 57 -12.16 0.03 0.26
N PRO A 58 -11.39 -0.97 0.75
CA PRO A 58 -11.22 -1.17 2.19
C PRO A 58 -10.68 0.05 2.92
N LEU A 59 -9.72 0.77 2.35
CA LEU A 59 -9.20 2.02 2.93
C LEU A 59 -10.30 3.08 3.11
N GLY A 60 -11.27 3.15 2.19
CA GLY A 60 -12.44 4.00 2.33
C GLY A 60 -13.34 3.62 3.51
N MET A 61 -13.32 2.35 3.91
CA MET A 61 -13.96 1.79 5.10
C MET A 61 -13.03 1.85 6.33
N GLY A 62 -12.02 2.70 6.34
CA GLY A 62 -11.08 2.78 7.45
C GLY A 62 -10.14 1.58 7.57
N GLY A 63 -9.97 0.78 6.54
CA GLY A 63 -9.20 -0.46 6.57
C GLY A 63 -9.98 -1.67 7.11
N ALA A 64 -11.17 -1.47 7.66
CA ALA A 64 -12.02 -2.53 8.21
C ALA A 64 -12.66 -3.35 7.07
N PHE A 65 -12.24 -4.61 6.93
CA PHE A 65 -12.71 -5.50 5.86
C PHE A 65 -12.57 -6.99 6.23
N THR A 66 -12.15 -7.31 7.45
CA THR A 66 -11.84 -8.69 7.88
C THR A 66 -13.08 -9.56 8.00
N ALA A 67 -14.21 -9.01 8.44
CA ALA A 67 -15.45 -9.77 8.63
C ALA A 67 -16.47 -9.63 7.49
N VAL A 68 -16.23 -8.70 6.53
CA VAL A 68 -17.16 -8.38 5.44
C VAL A 68 -16.52 -8.48 4.04
N ALA A 69 -15.33 -9.02 3.93
CA ALA A 69 -14.62 -9.17 2.66
C ALA A 69 -15.50 -9.88 1.61
N ASP A 70 -15.64 -9.27 0.42
CA ASP A 70 -16.59 -9.72 -0.61
C ASP A 70 -16.19 -9.37 -2.06
N ASP A 71 -14.96 -8.89 -2.25
CA ASP A 71 -14.38 -8.55 -3.55
C ASP A 71 -12.95 -9.14 -3.70
N GLU A 72 -12.21 -8.75 -4.74
CA GLU A 72 -10.84 -9.23 -4.97
C GLU A 72 -9.85 -8.86 -3.86
N ASN A 73 -10.16 -7.84 -3.04
CA ASN A 73 -9.31 -7.48 -1.90
C ASN A 73 -9.35 -8.55 -0.80
N ALA A 74 -10.39 -9.41 -0.78
CA ALA A 74 -10.47 -10.54 0.14
C ALA A 74 -9.18 -11.37 0.15
N VAL A 75 -8.51 -11.52 -0.99
CA VAL A 75 -7.25 -12.25 -1.14
C VAL A 75 -6.17 -11.77 -0.15
N PHE A 76 -6.16 -10.47 0.16
CA PHE A 76 -5.17 -9.84 1.04
C PHE A 76 -5.71 -9.57 2.45
N TYR A 77 -7.00 -9.31 2.62
CA TYR A 77 -7.61 -9.00 3.91
C TYR A 77 -8.10 -10.26 4.65
N ASN A 78 -9.02 -11.00 4.04
CA ASN A 78 -9.52 -12.27 4.58
C ASN A 78 -9.94 -13.19 3.42
N PRO A 79 -9.14 -14.18 3.04
CA PRO A 79 -9.41 -15.02 1.88
C PRO A 79 -10.70 -15.85 2.00
N ALA A 80 -11.27 -16.04 3.20
CA ALA A 80 -12.58 -16.67 3.37
C ALA A 80 -13.70 -15.89 2.66
N GLY A 81 -13.54 -14.57 2.50
CA GLY A 81 -14.49 -13.70 1.81
C GLY A 81 -14.65 -13.98 0.32
N LEU A 82 -13.81 -14.80 -0.32
CA LEU A 82 -14.03 -15.25 -1.69
C LEU A 82 -15.32 -16.08 -1.82
N ASP A 83 -15.78 -16.74 -0.77
CA ASP A 83 -17.08 -17.43 -0.73
C ASP A 83 -18.28 -16.47 -0.75
N ASN A 84 -18.08 -15.16 -0.46
CA ASN A 84 -19.11 -14.13 -0.56
C ASN A 84 -19.25 -13.56 -1.98
N ILE A 85 -18.31 -13.82 -2.88
CA ILE A 85 -18.31 -13.27 -4.25
C ILE A 85 -19.40 -13.93 -5.08
N GLN A 86 -20.33 -13.11 -5.62
CA GLN A 86 -21.47 -13.61 -6.37
C GLN A 86 -21.24 -13.55 -7.88
N THR A 87 -20.39 -12.67 -8.36
CA THR A 87 -20.13 -12.46 -9.80
C THR A 87 -18.64 -12.58 -10.08
N SER A 88 -18.31 -13.22 -11.20
CA SER A 88 -16.92 -13.32 -11.63
C SER A 88 -16.45 -12.01 -12.25
N SER A 89 -15.25 -11.61 -11.96
CA SER A 89 -14.58 -10.44 -12.55
C SER A 89 -13.22 -10.82 -13.16
N PHE A 90 -12.84 -10.11 -14.21
CA PHE A 90 -11.52 -10.20 -14.82
C PHE A 90 -10.96 -8.79 -14.98
N LYS A 91 -10.08 -8.39 -14.10
CA LYS A 91 -9.39 -7.10 -14.14
C LYS A 91 -8.04 -7.28 -14.84
N LEU A 92 -7.98 -6.92 -16.13
CA LEU A 92 -6.76 -7.00 -16.94
C LEU A 92 -5.71 -6.00 -16.46
N ILE A 93 -6.16 -4.84 -15.98
CA ILE A 93 -5.35 -3.79 -15.36
C ILE A 93 -6.11 -3.34 -14.13
N ASN A 94 -5.46 -3.28 -12.99
CA ASN A 94 -6.05 -2.83 -11.72
C ASN A 94 -5.02 -2.01 -10.95
N ILE A 95 -4.77 -0.79 -11.46
CA ILE A 95 -3.73 0.10 -10.93
C ILE A 95 -4.28 0.87 -9.74
N THR A 96 -3.53 0.83 -8.64
CA THR A 96 -3.74 1.67 -7.46
C THR A 96 -2.55 2.61 -7.29
N ALA A 97 -2.83 3.88 -7.00
CA ALA A 97 -1.83 4.90 -6.71
C ALA A 97 -2.19 5.67 -5.45
N ASP A 98 -1.28 5.69 -4.49
CA ASP A 98 -1.41 6.42 -3.23
C ASP A 98 -0.31 7.45 -3.10
N MET A 99 -0.61 8.58 -2.46
CA MET A 99 0.43 9.56 -2.13
C MET A 99 0.02 10.44 -0.95
N THR A 100 0.99 10.83 -0.15
CA THR A 100 0.85 11.93 0.82
C THR A 100 0.54 13.23 0.07
N TYR A 101 -0.66 13.77 0.28
CA TYR A 101 -1.16 14.92 -0.49
C TYR A 101 -1.43 16.11 0.42
N PRO A 102 -1.05 17.34 0.03
CA PRO A 102 -0.37 17.70 -1.24
C PRO A 102 1.16 17.63 -1.19
N ASP A 103 1.74 17.24 -0.08
CA ASP A 103 3.16 17.46 0.24
C ASP A 103 4.11 16.66 -0.64
N PHE A 104 3.76 15.44 -1.03
CA PHE A 104 4.57 14.66 -1.98
C PHE A 104 4.73 15.39 -3.33
N LEU A 105 3.63 15.93 -3.89
CA LEU A 105 3.70 16.67 -5.16
C LEU A 105 4.47 17.98 -5.02
N ASN A 106 4.32 18.68 -3.90
CA ASN A 106 5.03 19.92 -3.63
C ASN A 106 6.54 19.68 -3.50
N MET A 107 6.94 18.65 -2.75
CA MET A 107 8.33 18.26 -2.63
C MET A 107 8.90 17.80 -3.99
N TYR A 108 8.15 17.00 -4.75
CA TYR A 108 8.55 16.57 -6.08
C TYR A 108 8.83 17.77 -7.01
N ASN A 109 7.94 18.76 -7.05
CA ASN A 109 8.10 19.94 -7.89
C ASN A 109 9.29 20.80 -7.46
N SER A 110 9.51 20.96 -6.15
CA SER A 110 10.67 21.66 -5.60
C SER A 110 11.96 20.94 -5.98
N PHE A 111 12.03 19.63 -5.78
CA PHE A 111 13.19 18.82 -6.16
C PHE A 111 13.50 18.90 -7.66
N LYS A 112 12.47 18.87 -8.50
CA LYS A 112 12.60 19.01 -9.95
C LYS A 112 13.17 20.39 -10.33
N SER A 113 12.75 21.44 -9.64
CA SER A 113 13.30 22.78 -9.81
C SER A 113 14.77 22.86 -9.38
N ASP A 114 15.07 22.35 -8.19
CA ASP A 114 16.40 22.36 -7.59
C ASP A 114 17.42 21.56 -8.40
N SER A 115 16.99 20.49 -9.05
CA SER A 115 17.84 19.65 -9.90
C SER A 115 18.36 20.38 -11.17
N ASN A 116 17.77 21.50 -11.54
CA ASN A 116 18.27 22.36 -12.62
C ASN A 116 19.44 23.26 -12.19
N LEU A 117 19.70 23.36 -10.89
CA LEU A 117 20.83 24.07 -10.31
C LEU A 117 22.08 23.18 -10.32
N SER A 118 23.23 23.73 -9.93
CA SER A 118 24.49 22.99 -9.83
C SER A 118 25.37 23.52 -8.69
N GLY A 119 26.27 22.66 -8.21
CA GLY A 119 27.25 23.02 -7.18
C GLY A 119 26.58 23.45 -5.87
N THR A 120 27.12 24.49 -5.24
CA THR A 120 26.67 24.98 -3.94
C THR A 120 25.24 25.49 -3.94
N ALA A 121 24.76 26.05 -5.07
CA ALA A 121 23.39 26.50 -5.22
C ALA A 121 22.40 25.32 -5.17
N GLN A 122 22.69 24.22 -5.83
CA GLN A 122 21.89 23.00 -5.78
C GLN A 122 21.86 22.40 -4.37
N THR A 123 23.02 22.30 -3.71
CA THR A 123 23.10 21.80 -2.34
C THR A 123 22.25 22.66 -1.38
N ALA A 124 22.34 23.98 -1.48
CA ALA A 124 21.54 24.89 -0.66
C ALA A 124 20.03 24.74 -0.93
N ALA A 125 19.65 24.59 -2.18
CA ALA A 125 18.26 24.39 -2.58
C ALA A 125 17.71 23.07 -2.00
N PHE A 126 18.42 21.95 -2.09
CA PHE A 126 18.02 20.69 -1.48
C PHE A 126 17.86 20.81 0.04
N ILE A 127 18.81 21.44 0.74
CA ILE A 127 18.70 21.69 2.18
C ILE A 127 17.43 22.49 2.49
N ASN A 128 17.12 23.53 1.73
CA ASN A 128 15.92 24.33 1.94
C ASN A 128 14.64 23.53 1.69
N THR A 129 14.60 22.72 0.63
CA THR A 129 13.46 21.85 0.32
C THR A 129 13.22 20.86 1.46
N PHE A 130 14.24 20.12 1.92
CA PHE A 130 14.06 19.19 3.03
C PHE A 130 13.76 19.88 4.37
N ASN A 131 14.28 21.09 4.63
CA ASN A 131 13.91 21.86 5.81
C ASN A 131 12.42 22.24 5.84
N THR A 132 11.79 22.43 4.67
CA THR A 132 10.35 22.71 4.58
C THR A 132 9.51 21.53 5.10
N TYR A 133 10.01 20.29 4.93
CA TYR A 133 9.35 19.05 5.35
C TYR A 133 10.02 18.40 6.57
N SER A 134 10.83 19.17 7.32
CA SER A 134 11.61 18.67 8.46
C SER A 134 10.72 17.90 9.45
N GLY A 135 11.10 16.65 9.74
CA GLY A 135 10.38 15.75 10.63
C GLY A 135 9.09 15.12 10.05
N GLN A 136 8.77 15.40 8.78
CA GLN A 136 7.62 14.79 8.10
C GLN A 136 8.05 13.56 7.31
N SER A 137 7.13 12.61 7.19
CA SER A 137 7.21 11.48 6.27
C SER A 137 6.38 11.76 5.04
N LEU A 138 6.86 11.34 3.87
CA LEU A 138 6.20 11.48 2.58
C LEU A 138 6.17 10.11 1.91
N TYR A 139 4.98 9.61 1.67
CA TYR A 139 4.71 8.29 1.14
C TYR A 139 4.13 8.35 -0.28
N ALA A 140 4.51 7.41 -1.12
CA ALA A 140 3.82 7.12 -2.37
C ALA A 140 3.88 5.63 -2.70
N ARG A 141 2.81 5.13 -3.29
CA ARG A 141 2.68 3.75 -3.78
C ARG A 141 2.08 3.75 -5.18
N VAL A 142 2.56 2.85 -6.02
CA VAL A 142 1.87 2.44 -7.24
C VAL A 142 1.88 0.91 -7.30
N GLY A 143 0.70 0.32 -7.34
CA GLY A 143 0.50 -1.11 -7.46
C GLY A 143 -0.40 -1.48 -8.63
N ASP A 144 -0.34 -2.72 -9.04
CA ASP A 144 -1.29 -3.37 -9.94
C ASP A 144 -1.58 -4.77 -9.42
N TYR A 145 -2.86 -5.09 -9.29
CA TYR A 145 -3.32 -6.44 -9.02
C TYR A 145 -4.25 -6.88 -10.16
N SER A 146 -3.65 -7.22 -11.29
CA SER A 146 -4.37 -7.83 -12.42
C SER A 146 -4.81 -9.23 -12.05
N ASN A 147 -6.14 -9.51 -12.06
CA ASN A 147 -6.67 -10.76 -11.53
C ASN A 147 -7.90 -11.27 -12.27
N TYR A 148 -8.15 -12.55 -12.11
CA TYR A 148 -9.43 -13.21 -12.34
C TYR A 148 -9.93 -13.70 -11.00
N THR A 149 -11.09 -13.19 -10.59
CA THR A 149 -11.71 -13.52 -9.30
C THR A 149 -13.14 -13.99 -9.55
N THR A 150 -13.53 -15.06 -8.89
CA THR A 150 -14.86 -15.66 -8.97
C THR A 150 -15.22 -16.21 -7.59
N HIS A 151 -16.44 -16.74 -7.44
CA HIS A 151 -16.83 -17.47 -6.26
C HIS A 151 -15.78 -18.54 -5.91
N ASP A 152 -15.30 -18.53 -4.68
CA ASP A 152 -14.32 -19.46 -4.11
C ASP A 152 -12.91 -19.45 -4.69
N PHE A 153 -12.59 -18.62 -5.67
CA PHE A 153 -11.29 -18.68 -6.30
C PHE A 153 -10.82 -17.32 -6.84
N SER A 154 -9.52 -17.04 -6.68
CA SER A 154 -8.85 -15.92 -7.33
C SER A 154 -7.44 -16.31 -7.76
N ILE A 155 -7.02 -15.80 -8.91
CA ILE A 155 -5.64 -15.85 -9.38
C ILE A 155 -5.26 -14.53 -10.01
N GLY A 156 -4.06 -14.04 -9.71
CA GLY A 156 -3.62 -12.76 -10.24
C GLY A 156 -2.11 -12.56 -10.23
N LEU A 157 -1.72 -11.47 -10.85
CA LEU A 157 -0.36 -10.95 -10.83
C LEU A 157 -0.34 -9.69 -9.98
N LEU A 158 0.52 -9.67 -8.99
CA LEU A 158 0.74 -8.53 -8.11
C LEU A 158 2.03 -7.83 -8.49
N THR A 159 1.96 -6.52 -8.60
CA THR A 159 3.11 -5.62 -8.56
C THR A 159 2.78 -4.50 -7.59
N ASN A 160 3.62 -4.26 -6.60
CA ASN A 160 3.42 -3.21 -5.62
C ASN A 160 4.75 -2.49 -5.37
N ASN A 161 4.80 -1.19 -5.61
CA ASN A 161 6.00 -0.38 -5.46
C ASN A 161 5.70 0.75 -4.49
N GLN A 162 6.42 0.78 -3.38
CA GLN A 162 6.26 1.74 -2.30
C GLN A 162 7.55 2.53 -2.10
N VAL A 163 7.42 3.80 -1.79
CA VAL A 163 8.54 4.67 -1.41
C VAL A 163 8.11 5.58 -0.28
N MET A 164 8.99 5.70 0.70
CA MET A 164 8.88 6.66 1.78
C MET A 164 10.16 7.48 1.88
N ALA A 165 10.00 8.77 2.03
CA ALA A 165 11.07 9.70 2.35
C ALA A 165 10.71 10.44 3.64
N SER A 166 11.49 10.25 4.70
CA SER A 166 11.31 10.96 5.96
C SER A 166 12.40 12.03 6.09
N ALA A 167 11.99 13.29 6.02
CA ALA A 167 12.94 14.40 6.15
C ALA A 167 13.50 14.46 7.56
N ASN A 168 14.82 14.62 7.67
CA ASN A 168 15.47 14.64 8.98
C ASN A 168 14.97 15.86 9.80
N PRO A 169 14.65 15.70 11.10
CA PRO A 169 14.30 16.84 11.96
C PRO A 169 15.38 17.93 12.03
N VAL A 170 16.63 17.57 11.79
CA VAL A 170 17.76 18.50 11.67
C VAL A 170 18.48 18.25 10.36
N VAL A 171 18.01 18.92 9.30
CA VAL A 171 18.54 18.78 7.94
C VAL A 171 19.96 19.34 7.84
N THR A 172 20.88 18.52 7.34
CA THR A 172 22.28 18.90 7.11
C THR A 172 22.74 18.46 5.72
N THR A 173 23.89 18.95 5.26
CA THR A 173 24.48 18.50 3.98
C THR A 173 24.73 17.00 3.91
N ASN A 174 25.01 16.36 5.05
CA ASN A 174 25.32 14.93 5.13
C ASN A 174 24.09 14.08 5.41
N ASN A 175 23.00 14.68 5.91
CA ASN A 175 21.77 14.00 6.25
C ASN A 175 20.57 14.91 5.92
N LEU A 176 19.97 14.75 4.74
CA LEU A 176 18.76 15.43 4.32
C LEU A 176 17.50 14.68 4.79
N ALA A 177 17.51 13.37 4.61
CA ALA A 177 16.36 12.50 4.83
C ALA A 177 16.81 11.03 4.94
N SER A 178 15.92 10.16 5.41
CA SER A 178 15.96 8.73 5.15
C SER A 178 15.05 8.40 3.96
N ILE A 179 15.42 7.38 3.18
CA ILE A 179 14.59 6.86 2.08
C ILE A 179 14.53 5.35 2.20
N ALA A 180 13.31 4.81 2.18
CA ALA A 180 13.07 3.38 2.07
C ALA A 180 12.16 3.10 0.87
N THR A 181 12.41 1.99 0.16
CA THR A 181 11.53 1.51 -0.90
C THR A 181 11.31 0.01 -0.75
N LEU A 182 10.10 -0.42 -1.04
CA LEU A 182 9.72 -1.82 -1.11
C LEU A 182 9.01 -2.06 -2.45
N SER A 183 9.45 -3.07 -3.18
CA SER A 183 8.84 -3.43 -4.45
C SER A 183 8.64 -4.94 -4.51
N ASP A 184 7.39 -5.35 -4.64
CA ASP A 184 6.96 -6.75 -4.69
C ASP A 184 6.38 -7.06 -6.06
N THR A 185 6.76 -8.21 -6.61
CA THR A 185 6.20 -8.68 -7.88
C THR A 185 6.06 -10.20 -7.86
N GLY A 186 4.90 -10.69 -8.24
CA GLY A 186 4.70 -12.13 -8.32
C GLY A 186 3.29 -12.59 -8.61
N VAL A 187 3.04 -13.85 -8.29
CA VAL A 187 1.77 -14.54 -8.53
C VAL A 187 1.05 -14.74 -7.21
N VAL A 188 -0.25 -14.51 -7.23
CA VAL A 188 -1.16 -14.72 -6.10
C VAL A 188 -2.23 -15.70 -6.51
N VAL A 189 -2.47 -16.71 -5.69
CA VAL A 189 -3.54 -17.70 -5.86
C VAL A 189 -4.28 -17.83 -4.54
N SER A 190 -5.60 -17.75 -4.60
CA SER A 190 -6.44 -17.83 -3.41
C SER A 190 -7.65 -18.72 -3.64
N GLY A 191 -8.11 -19.37 -2.59
CA GLY A 191 -9.32 -20.18 -2.62
C GLY A 191 -10.04 -20.17 -1.29
N ALA A 192 -11.35 -20.33 -1.35
CA ALA A 192 -12.21 -20.45 -0.18
C ALA A 192 -13.18 -21.63 -0.31
N TYR A 193 -13.85 -21.96 0.78
CA TYR A 193 -14.91 -22.94 0.80
C TYR A 193 -15.87 -22.68 1.95
N GLY A 194 -17.17 -22.66 1.64
CA GLY A 194 -18.24 -22.51 2.61
C GLY A 194 -18.70 -23.85 3.17
N PHE A 195 -18.73 -23.96 4.49
CA PHE A 195 -19.26 -25.08 5.27
C PHE A 195 -20.58 -24.71 5.91
N MET A 196 -21.36 -25.70 6.35
CA MET A 196 -22.61 -25.48 7.10
C MET A 196 -23.58 -24.53 6.38
N ASP A 197 -23.84 -24.80 5.10
CA ASP A 197 -24.66 -23.94 4.22
C ASP A 197 -24.11 -22.49 4.14
N HIS A 198 -22.78 -22.33 3.98
CA HIS A 198 -22.02 -21.08 3.92
C HIS A 198 -22.00 -20.24 5.22
N HIS A 199 -22.45 -20.81 6.35
CA HIS A 199 -22.31 -20.09 7.64
C HIS A 199 -20.86 -20.00 8.11
N LEU A 200 -20.06 -21.03 7.87
CA LEU A 200 -18.61 -21.01 8.16
C LEU A 200 -17.84 -21.03 6.84
N GLN A 201 -17.15 -19.99 6.57
CA GLN A 201 -16.26 -19.86 5.40
C GLN A 201 -14.81 -19.94 5.85
N ILE A 202 -13.99 -20.68 5.11
CA ILE A 202 -12.55 -20.79 5.35
C ILE A 202 -11.85 -20.60 4.02
N GLY A 203 -10.82 -19.76 4.00
CA GLY A 203 -10.05 -19.48 2.81
C GLY A 203 -8.55 -19.38 3.07
N GLY A 204 -7.79 -19.49 1.99
CA GLY A 204 -6.35 -19.35 2.04
C GLY A 204 -5.80 -18.71 0.77
N THR A 205 -4.76 -17.92 0.92
CA THR A 205 -3.98 -17.32 -0.15
C THR A 205 -2.55 -17.83 -0.10
N LEU A 206 -1.99 -18.12 -1.27
CA LEU A 206 -0.57 -18.42 -1.45
C LEU A 206 0.01 -17.43 -2.46
N MET A 207 1.13 -16.82 -2.10
CA MET A 207 1.84 -15.85 -2.90
C MET A 207 3.28 -16.30 -3.13
N GLY A 208 3.74 -16.23 -4.39
CA GLY A 208 5.15 -16.39 -4.74
C GLY A 208 5.67 -15.06 -5.25
N LEU A 209 6.51 -14.39 -4.47
CA LEU A 209 6.90 -13.01 -4.70
C LEU A 209 8.42 -12.85 -4.79
N GLU A 210 8.86 -12.00 -5.69
CA GLU A 210 10.19 -11.42 -5.65
C GLU A 210 10.09 -10.03 -5.03
N GLN A 211 10.81 -9.82 -3.91
CA GLN A 211 10.84 -8.58 -3.16
C GLN A 211 12.16 -7.87 -3.35
N TYR A 212 12.09 -6.59 -3.68
CA TYR A 212 13.23 -5.66 -3.76
C TYR A 212 13.12 -4.64 -2.65
N PHE A 213 14.19 -4.47 -1.91
CA PHE A 213 14.24 -3.56 -0.78
C PHE A 213 15.44 -2.62 -0.89
N LEU A 214 15.20 -1.33 -0.66
CA LEU A 214 16.23 -0.30 -0.55
C LEU A 214 16.02 0.47 0.75
N ASN A 215 17.09 0.62 1.52
CA ASN A 215 17.09 1.49 2.68
C ASN A 215 18.31 2.40 2.67
N ILE A 216 18.07 3.70 2.71
CA ILE A 216 19.08 4.75 2.82
C ILE A 216 18.74 5.54 4.09
N PRO A 217 19.32 5.17 5.25
CA PRO A 217 18.98 5.83 6.52
C PRO A 217 19.44 7.28 6.57
N GLU A 218 20.46 7.65 5.80
CA GLU A 218 21.02 8.99 5.75
C GLU A 218 21.34 9.38 4.29
N LEU A 219 20.44 10.13 3.66
CA LEU A 219 20.65 10.67 2.32
C LEU A 219 21.45 11.98 2.42
N SER A 220 22.65 12.01 1.87
CA SER A 220 23.43 13.25 1.75
C SER A 220 23.06 14.07 0.51
N ALA A 221 23.34 15.39 0.53
CA ALA A 221 23.17 16.24 -0.64
C ALA A 221 24.02 15.81 -1.84
N ALA A 222 25.20 15.21 -1.58
CA ALA A 222 26.07 14.64 -2.63
C ALA A 222 25.40 13.42 -3.30
N GLN A 223 24.77 12.54 -2.54
CA GLN A 223 24.01 11.40 -3.08
C GLN A 223 22.79 11.90 -3.84
N ALA A 224 22.02 12.84 -3.30
CA ALA A 224 20.86 13.44 -3.96
C ALA A 224 21.22 14.10 -5.30
N SER A 225 22.44 14.64 -5.43
CA SER A 225 22.97 15.25 -6.67
C SER A 225 23.62 14.23 -7.62
N SER A 226 23.87 13.01 -7.16
CA SER A 226 24.54 11.96 -7.93
C SER A 226 23.60 11.24 -8.90
N ASN A 227 24.16 10.37 -9.73
CA ASN A 227 23.34 9.53 -10.61
C ASN A 227 22.56 8.49 -9.78
N GLY A 228 21.23 8.55 -9.82
CA GLY A 228 20.33 7.67 -9.06
C GLY A 228 20.57 6.17 -9.28
N SER A 229 21.02 5.77 -10.49
CA SER A 229 21.35 4.36 -10.74
C SER A 229 22.47 3.84 -9.83
N SER A 230 23.41 4.68 -9.43
CA SER A 230 24.51 4.28 -8.52
C SER A 230 24.02 4.04 -7.08
N ILE A 231 22.98 4.75 -6.67
CA ILE A 231 22.34 4.57 -5.35
C ILE A 231 21.61 3.23 -5.30
N LEU A 232 20.82 2.94 -6.34
CA LEU A 232 20.10 1.67 -6.48
C LEU A 232 21.08 0.49 -6.46
N THR A 233 22.09 0.51 -7.33
CA THR A 233 23.03 -0.60 -7.48
C THR A 233 23.79 -0.93 -6.20
N LYS A 234 24.01 0.05 -5.33
CA LYS A 234 24.80 -0.14 -4.10
C LYS A 234 23.97 -0.56 -2.88
N ASN A 235 22.69 -0.18 -2.84
CA ASN A 235 21.89 -0.28 -1.63
C ASN A 235 20.64 -1.16 -1.79
N MET A 236 20.26 -1.51 -3.03
CA MET A 236 19.11 -2.39 -3.27
C MET A 236 19.48 -3.85 -3.04
N THR A 237 18.64 -4.55 -2.30
CA THR A 237 18.69 -6.00 -2.09
C THR A 237 17.43 -6.63 -2.66
N ASN A 238 17.45 -7.90 -3.00
CA ASN A 238 16.27 -8.63 -3.44
C ASN A 238 16.31 -10.09 -2.99
N GLY A 239 15.15 -10.70 -2.99
CA GLY A 239 15.00 -12.11 -2.75
C GLY A 239 13.62 -12.62 -3.15
N PHE A 240 13.54 -13.90 -3.42
CA PHE A 240 12.28 -14.58 -3.69
C PHE A 240 11.83 -15.32 -2.44
N GLY A 241 10.53 -15.22 -2.12
CA GLY A 241 9.90 -15.90 -1.00
C GLY A 241 8.51 -16.41 -1.33
N LEU A 242 8.03 -17.29 -0.47
CA LEU A 242 6.63 -17.70 -0.44
C LEU A 242 5.97 -17.05 0.77
N ASP A 243 4.78 -16.54 0.55
CA ASP A 243 3.92 -15.97 1.58
C ASP A 243 2.55 -16.64 1.55
N ALA A 244 1.90 -16.75 2.70
CA ALA A 244 0.60 -17.38 2.81
C ALA A 244 -0.28 -16.70 3.85
N ASN A 245 -1.57 -16.58 3.53
CA ASN A 245 -2.61 -16.11 4.43
C ASN A 245 -3.66 -17.20 4.63
N ILE A 246 -4.28 -17.24 5.79
CA ILE A 246 -5.45 -18.07 6.07
C ILE A 246 -6.50 -17.22 6.79
N GLY A 247 -7.77 -17.42 6.45
CA GLY A 247 -8.86 -16.69 7.07
C GLY A 247 -10.10 -17.51 7.27
N ALA A 248 -10.95 -17.05 8.18
CA ALA A 248 -12.27 -17.59 8.43
C ALA A 248 -13.28 -16.48 8.65
N ILE A 249 -14.53 -16.70 8.19
CA ILE A 249 -15.69 -15.83 8.47
C ILE A 249 -16.83 -16.74 8.94
N TYR A 250 -17.55 -16.31 9.96
CA TYR A 250 -18.76 -16.98 10.44
C TYR A 250 -19.96 -16.04 10.39
N HIS A 251 -21.00 -16.46 9.70
CA HIS A 251 -22.27 -15.74 9.53
C HIS A 251 -23.31 -16.28 10.51
N PHE A 252 -23.97 -15.39 11.23
CA PHE A 252 -25.02 -15.75 12.18
C PHE A 252 -26.41 -15.50 11.56
N ASP A 253 -27.33 -16.43 11.72
CA ASP A 253 -28.75 -16.27 11.35
C ASP A 253 -29.47 -15.38 12.38
N LEU A 254 -29.06 -14.13 12.45
CA LEU A 254 -29.64 -13.15 13.36
C LEU A 254 -30.05 -11.87 12.57
N PRO A 255 -30.97 -11.04 13.13
CA PRO A 255 -31.25 -9.74 12.53
C PRO A 255 -29.97 -8.95 12.31
N LEU A 256 -29.87 -8.25 11.16
CA LEU A 256 -28.71 -7.50 10.69
C LEU A 256 -27.56 -8.38 10.15
N ASN A 257 -27.74 -9.70 10.03
CA ASN A 257 -26.76 -10.64 9.50
C ASN A 257 -25.35 -10.40 10.05
N PRO A 258 -25.14 -10.51 11.37
CA PRO A 258 -23.83 -10.26 11.93
C PRO A 258 -22.83 -11.33 11.53
N THR A 259 -21.58 -10.91 11.34
CA THR A 259 -20.45 -11.77 11.00
C THR A 259 -19.32 -11.58 11.99
N ILE A 260 -18.50 -12.59 12.15
CA ILE A 260 -17.20 -12.49 12.80
C ILE A 260 -16.14 -13.02 11.83
N GLY A 261 -15.04 -12.30 11.71
CA GLY A 261 -13.91 -12.66 10.85
C GLY A 261 -12.60 -12.73 11.64
N ALA A 262 -11.71 -13.61 11.19
CA ALA A 262 -10.34 -13.65 11.67
C ALA A 262 -9.41 -14.06 10.53
N THR A 263 -8.20 -13.52 10.50
CA THR A 263 -7.18 -13.87 9.53
C THR A 263 -5.80 -13.91 10.16
N ILE A 264 -4.96 -14.80 9.62
CA ILE A 264 -3.52 -14.82 9.88
C ILE A 264 -2.87 -14.52 8.53
N GLN A 265 -2.17 -13.40 8.43
CA GLN A 265 -1.44 -12.99 7.25
C GLN A 265 0.05 -13.25 7.44
N ASN A 266 0.76 -13.51 6.35
CA ASN A 266 2.21 -13.76 6.33
C ASN A 266 2.61 -14.89 7.30
N ILE A 267 1.94 -16.03 7.22
CA ILE A 267 2.07 -17.17 8.16
C ILE A 267 3.53 -17.56 8.37
N GLY A 268 3.98 -17.51 9.62
CA GLY A 268 5.36 -17.83 10.01
C GLY A 268 6.36 -16.75 9.67
N SER A 269 5.91 -15.56 9.31
CA SER A 269 6.70 -14.43 8.79
C SER A 269 7.31 -14.74 7.43
N ALA A 270 6.79 -14.13 6.37
CA ALA A 270 7.29 -14.33 5.01
C ALA A 270 8.75 -13.89 4.89
N ASP A 271 9.63 -14.80 4.49
CA ASP A 271 11.09 -14.56 4.38
C ASP A 271 11.50 -14.48 2.90
N PHE A 272 12.01 -13.33 2.51
CA PHE A 272 12.53 -13.04 1.16
C PHE A 272 14.07 -12.98 1.13
N GLY A 273 14.74 -13.58 2.10
CA GLY A 273 16.20 -13.62 2.19
C GLY A 273 16.78 -12.20 2.26
N ALA A 274 17.60 -11.82 1.26
CA ALA A 274 18.19 -10.49 1.21
C ALA A 274 17.15 -9.37 0.92
N GLY A 275 15.96 -9.70 0.46
CA GLY A 275 14.84 -8.77 0.28
C GLY A 275 14.20 -8.34 1.60
N GLY A 276 14.44 -9.09 2.69
CA GLY A 276 13.86 -8.82 4.00
C GLY A 276 12.78 -9.82 4.38
N ASN A 277 12.08 -9.55 5.47
CA ASN A 277 10.96 -10.38 5.93
C ASN A 277 9.76 -9.53 6.33
N ILE A 278 8.55 -10.05 6.07
CA ILE A 278 7.29 -9.44 6.50
C ILE A 278 6.77 -10.28 7.67
N PRO A 279 6.52 -9.69 8.85
CA PRO A 279 6.06 -10.44 10.03
C PRO A 279 4.64 -10.96 9.85
N GLU A 280 4.34 -12.04 10.60
CA GLU A 280 2.99 -12.55 10.75
C GLU A 280 2.09 -11.54 11.44
N ILE A 281 0.87 -11.38 10.94
CA ILE A 281 -0.15 -10.48 11.49
C ILE A 281 -1.43 -11.29 11.73
N ILE A 282 -2.07 -11.09 12.88
CA ILE A 282 -3.35 -11.69 13.22
C ILE A 282 -4.38 -10.57 13.36
N ASN A 283 -5.43 -10.61 12.54
CA ASN A 283 -6.52 -9.64 12.56
C ASN A 283 -7.83 -10.32 12.94
N ALA A 284 -8.72 -9.58 13.60
CA ALA A 284 -10.05 -10.04 13.97
C ALA A 284 -11.08 -8.91 13.77
N GLY A 285 -12.26 -9.26 13.26
CA GLY A 285 -13.30 -8.29 12.96
C GLY A 285 -14.71 -8.76 13.28
N VAL A 286 -15.61 -7.80 13.37
CA VAL A 286 -17.06 -8.01 13.53
C VAL A 286 -17.80 -7.14 12.52
N GLY A 287 -18.56 -7.79 11.65
CA GLY A 287 -19.31 -7.15 10.58
C GLY A 287 -20.82 -7.25 10.72
N LEU A 288 -21.52 -6.41 9.96
CA LEU A 288 -22.97 -6.45 9.77
C LEU A 288 -23.30 -6.22 8.30
N ASP A 289 -24.24 -7.00 7.77
CA ASP A 289 -24.77 -6.89 6.40
C ASP A 289 -26.33 -6.89 6.43
N PRO A 290 -26.97 -5.82 6.94
CA PRO A 290 -28.40 -5.77 7.10
C PRO A 290 -29.15 -5.68 5.76
N ASP A 291 -30.23 -6.44 5.63
CA ASP A 291 -31.16 -6.34 4.49
C ASP A 291 -31.94 -5.01 4.52
N ILE A 292 -31.56 -4.07 3.66
CA ILE A 292 -32.17 -2.73 3.62
C ILE A 292 -33.13 -2.52 2.43
N GLY A 293 -33.30 -3.53 1.59
CA GLY A 293 -34.27 -3.55 0.47
C GLY A 293 -33.87 -2.73 -0.77
N PHE A 294 -32.90 -1.82 -0.68
CA PHE A 294 -32.38 -1.07 -1.82
C PHE A 294 -30.87 -0.84 -1.62
N GLY A 295 -30.05 -1.37 -2.52
CA GLY A 295 -28.61 -1.37 -2.35
C GLY A 295 -28.16 -2.34 -1.25
N ARG A 296 -26.89 -2.23 -0.85
CA ARG A 296 -26.30 -3.03 0.23
C ARG A 296 -25.57 -2.11 1.20
N LEU A 297 -25.67 -2.41 2.48
CA LEU A 297 -25.05 -1.65 3.55
C LEU A 297 -24.18 -2.56 4.37
N LEU A 298 -22.90 -2.26 4.46
CA LEU A 298 -21.93 -3.00 5.25
C LEU A 298 -21.41 -2.15 6.40
N PHE A 299 -21.19 -2.77 7.54
CA PHE A 299 -20.44 -2.22 8.65
C PHE A 299 -19.37 -3.21 9.07
N ASP A 300 -18.20 -2.73 9.38
CA ASP A 300 -17.13 -3.56 9.95
C ASP A 300 -16.35 -2.82 11.02
N ILE A 301 -15.87 -3.56 12.01
CA ILE A 301 -14.94 -3.11 13.03
C ILE A 301 -13.88 -4.16 13.17
N ASP A 302 -12.64 -3.81 12.85
CA ASP A 302 -11.48 -4.67 12.93
C ASP A 302 -10.53 -4.22 14.04
N TYR A 303 -9.88 -5.17 14.61
CA TYR A 303 -8.70 -5.00 15.42
C TYR A 303 -7.54 -5.74 14.74
N ASP A 304 -6.62 -4.96 14.19
CA ASP A 304 -5.49 -5.47 13.45
C ASP A 304 -4.29 -5.70 14.38
N ASP A 305 -3.46 -6.68 14.01
CA ASP A 305 -2.26 -7.07 14.74
C ASP A 305 -2.52 -7.38 16.23
N VAL A 306 -3.44 -8.31 16.48
CA VAL A 306 -3.82 -8.78 17.84
C VAL A 306 -2.58 -9.22 18.66
N GLY A 307 -1.53 -9.67 18.00
CA GLY A 307 -0.26 -10.08 18.62
C GLY A 307 0.68 -8.93 18.95
N ASN A 308 0.41 -7.73 18.44
CA ASN A 308 1.28 -6.56 18.53
C ASN A 308 2.72 -6.85 18.04
N TYR A 309 2.83 -7.43 16.84
CA TYR A 309 4.11 -7.76 16.20
C TYR A 309 4.71 -6.62 15.40
N LEU A 310 3.87 -5.67 14.95
CA LEU A 310 4.25 -4.57 14.06
C LEU A 310 4.62 -3.31 14.83
N TYR A 311 3.91 -3.04 15.92
CA TYR A 311 4.01 -1.79 16.65
C TYR A 311 4.87 -1.91 17.90
N TYR A 312 5.29 -0.77 18.41
CA TYR A 312 6.12 -0.72 19.62
C TYR A 312 5.33 -1.06 20.88
N THR A 313 5.98 -1.65 21.84
CA THR A 313 5.39 -1.88 23.16
C THR A 313 4.91 -0.55 23.77
N GLY A 314 3.61 -0.42 23.98
CA GLY A 314 3.00 0.79 24.57
C GLY A 314 2.44 1.79 23.56
N ASP A 315 2.27 1.39 22.32
CA ASP A 315 1.52 2.12 21.31
C ASP A 315 0.03 2.23 21.65
N SER A 316 -0.68 3.06 20.90
CA SER A 316 -2.11 3.31 21.13
C SER A 316 -2.96 2.21 20.51
N LEU A 317 -3.97 1.73 21.28
CA LEU A 317 -5.01 0.82 20.74
C LEU A 317 -5.70 1.36 19.48
N TRP A 318 -5.69 2.68 19.27
CA TRP A 318 -6.27 3.30 18.09
C TRP A 318 -5.51 2.96 16.81
N LEU A 319 -4.20 2.66 16.90
CA LEU A 319 -3.41 2.25 15.73
C LEU A 319 -3.87 0.90 15.17
N HIS A 320 -4.43 0.05 16.03
CA HIS A 320 -4.95 -1.26 15.70
C HIS A 320 -6.44 -1.27 15.37
N THR A 321 -7.15 -0.14 15.62
CA THR A 321 -8.61 -0.10 15.49
C THR A 321 -9.03 0.53 14.19
N HIS A 322 -9.80 -0.22 13.41
CA HIS A 322 -10.36 0.14 12.13
C HIS A 322 -11.88 0.02 12.18
N MET A 323 -12.61 0.98 11.61
CA MET A 323 -14.07 0.92 11.57
C MET A 323 -14.56 1.48 10.25
N GLY A 324 -15.58 0.86 9.67
CA GLY A 324 -16.11 1.29 8.40
C GLY A 324 -17.59 1.06 8.19
N ILE A 325 -18.11 1.87 7.32
CA ILE A 325 -19.43 1.74 6.72
C ILE A 325 -19.31 1.91 5.23
N GLN A 326 -19.97 1.04 4.48
CA GLN A 326 -20.05 1.12 3.03
C GLN A 326 -21.51 1.01 2.59
N TYR A 327 -21.92 1.87 1.69
CA TYR A 327 -23.19 1.77 1.01
C TYR A 327 -22.98 1.60 -0.50
N GLN A 328 -23.42 0.45 -1.00
CA GLN A 328 -23.37 0.11 -2.42
C GLN A 328 -24.74 0.39 -3.03
N PHE A 329 -24.84 1.44 -3.84
CA PHE A 329 -26.02 1.69 -4.64
C PHE A 329 -26.15 0.65 -5.76
N PRO A 330 -27.37 0.23 -6.10
CA PRO A 330 -27.53 -0.69 -7.21
C PRO A 330 -26.91 -0.14 -8.49
N ALA A 331 -26.06 -0.91 -9.11
CA ALA A 331 -25.46 -0.79 -10.42
C ALA A 331 -24.17 0.03 -10.58
N ILE A 332 -23.91 1.15 -9.88
CA ILE A 332 -22.77 1.98 -10.30
C ILE A 332 -22.00 2.73 -9.20
N LEU A 333 -22.57 2.94 -8.03
CA LEU A 333 -21.96 3.86 -7.06
C LEU A 333 -21.77 3.17 -5.71
N THR A 334 -20.57 3.29 -5.15
CA THR A 334 -20.23 2.90 -3.78
C THR A 334 -19.77 4.12 -3.02
N LEU A 335 -20.28 4.32 -1.82
CA LEU A 335 -19.83 5.33 -0.88
C LEU A 335 -19.35 4.64 0.39
N SER A 336 -18.21 5.05 0.90
CA SER A 336 -17.65 4.55 2.15
C SER A 336 -17.19 5.67 3.05
N ALA A 337 -17.27 5.42 4.35
CA ALA A 337 -16.69 6.27 5.37
C ALA A 337 -16.20 5.38 6.52
N GLY A 338 -15.20 5.84 7.25
CA GLY A 338 -14.63 5.04 8.30
C GLY A 338 -13.67 5.79 9.20
N MET A 339 -12.97 5.02 9.99
CA MET A 339 -11.88 5.47 10.84
C MET A 339 -10.71 4.50 10.70
N TYR A 340 -9.57 5.01 10.26
CA TYR A 340 -8.29 4.32 10.14
C TYR A 340 -7.33 4.86 11.19
N GLN A 341 -6.87 4.00 12.12
CA GLN A 341 -5.92 4.38 13.16
C GLN A 341 -6.32 5.63 13.98
N GLY A 342 -7.64 5.82 14.18
CA GLY A 342 -8.18 7.00 14.90
C GLY A 342 -8.47 8.22 14.04
N TYR A 343 -8.22 8.16 12.71
CA TYR A 343 -8.50 9.24 11.76
C TYR A 343 -9.68 8.93 10.85
N PRO A 344 -10.49 9.94 10.48
CA PRO A 344 -11.61 9.74 9.56
C PRO A 344 -11.12 9.41 8.14
N THR A 345 -11.85 8.51 7.48
CA THR A 345 -11.67 8.17 6.07
C THR A 345 -12.96 8.38 5.30
N VAL A 346 -12.83 8.64 4.00
CA VAL A 346 -13.97 8.70 3.08
C VAL A 346 -13.55 8.11 1.75
N GLY A 347 -14.47 7.37 1.12
CA GLY A 347 -14.24 6.76 -0.18
C GLY A 347 -15.45 6.86 -1.10
N VAL A 348 -15.18 6.85 -2.39
CA VAL A 348 -16.18 6.79 -3.47
C VAL A 348 -15.70 5.83 -4.54
N GLY A 349 -16.59 4.96 -5.00
CA GLY A 349 -16.35 4.02 -6.09
C GLY A 349 -17.41 4.17 -7.18
N VAL A 350 -16.99 4.05 -8.44
CA VAL A 350 -17.86 4.05 -9.61
C VAL A 350 -17.49 2.86 -10.49
N ASP A 351 -18.43 1.94 -10.68
CA ASP A 351 -18.32 0.80 -11.57
C ASP A 351 -19.15 1.05 -12.85
N LEU A 352 -18.46 1.03 -14.00
CA LEU A 352 -19.03 1.24 -15.33
C LEU A 352 -18.90 -0.01 -16.21
N TRP A 353 -19.02 -1.19 -15.64
CA TRP A 353 -18.98 -2.50 -16.31
C TRP A 353 -17.61 -2.89 -16.88
N ALA A 354 -16.90 -2.01 -17.57
CA ALA A 354 -15.58 -2.27 -18.14
C ALA A 354 -14.49 -1.39 -17.52
N VAL A 355 -14.90 -0.42 -16.71
CA VAL A 355 -14.01 0.53 -16.04
C VAL A 355 -14.53 0.75 -14.63
N GLU A 356 -13.71 0.50 -13.65
CA GLU A 356 -13.96 0.83 -12.27
C GLU A 356 -12.99 1.91 -11.81
N VAL A 357 -13.49 2.90 -11.07
CA VAL A 357 -12.68 3.98 -10.50
C VAL A 357 -13.06 4.14 -9.04
N ASN A 358 -12.10 3.96 -8.16
CA ASN A 358 -12.24 4.19 -6.73
C ASN A 358 -11.28 5.30 -6.27
N ALA A 359 -11.75 6.14 -5.37
CA ALA A 359 -10.94 7.18 -4.75
C ALA A 359 -11.21 7.22 -3.25
N THR A 360 -10.16 7.31 -2.47
CA THR A 360 -10.23 7.35 -1.00
C THR A 360 -9.28 8.40 -0.46
N TYR A 361 -9.73 9.11 0.56
CA TYR A 361 -8.89 9.92 1.43
C TYR A 361 -8.82 9.27 2.81
N TYR A 362 -7.61 9.05 3.28
CA TYR A 362 -7.35 8.50 4.61
C TYR A 362 -6.12 9.14 5.24
N THR A 363 -5.92 8.93 6.52
CA THR A 363 -4.74 9.39 7.24
C THR A 363 -4.12 8.21 7.96
N GLU A 364 -2.83 8.06 7.85
CA GLU A 364 -2.02 7.04 8.48
C GLU A 364 -1.09 7.68 9.51
N GLU A 365 -0.93 7.05 10.66
CA GLU A 365 -0.06 7.54 11.73
C GLU A 365 1.34 6.93 11.60
N ALA A 366 2.34 7.74 11.33
CA ALA A 366 3.74 7.31 11.33
C ALA A 366 4.41 7.36 12.72
N GLY A 367 3.62 7.69 13.75
CA GLY A 367 4.05 7.72 15.15
C GLY A 367 3.47 6.56 15.96
N VAL A 368 3.63 6.59 17.28
CA VAL A 368 3.14 5.56 18.20
C VAL A 368 1.80 5.89 18.85
N VAL A 369 1.29 7.11 18.65
CA VAL A 369 -0.03 7.55 19.09
C VAL A 369 -0.65 8.50 18.06
N PRO A 370 -1.97 8.47 17.85
CA PRO A 370 -2.64 9.38 16.93
C PRO A 370 -2.33 10.84 17.23
N GLY A 371 -1.97 11.61 16.20
CA GLY A 371 -1.61 13.02 16.29
C GLY A 371 -0.11 13.29 16.44
N GLN A 372 0.72 12.27 16.48
CA GLN A 372 2.16 12.43 16.59
C GLN A 372 2.82 12.75 15.27
N ASN A 373 2.51 11.99 14.22
CA ASN A 373 3.05 12.19 12.87
C ASN A 373 2.05 11.70 11.81
N PRO A 374 0.91 12.39 11.63
CA PRO A 374 -0.13 11.96 10.70
C PRO A 374 0.26 12.25 9.24
N ASP A 375 0.18 11.23 8.39
CA ASP A 375 0.32 11.34 6.94
C ASP A 375 -1.07 11.32 6.27
N HIS A 376 -1.41 12.41 5.58
CA HIS A 376 -2.66 12.54 4.83
C HIS A 376 -2.50 11.99 3.41
N ILE A 377 -3.20 10.90 3.11
CA ILE A 377 -2.99 10.13 1.87
C ILE A 377 -4.26 10.16 1.02
N ILE A 378 -4.08 10.33 -0.30
CA ILE A 378 -5.10 10.07 -1.31
C ILE A 378 -4.73 8.77 -2.01
N SER A 379 -5.69 7.84 -2.07
CA SER A 379 -5.63 6.61 -2.86
C SER A 379 -6.56 6.73 -4.05
N LEU A 380 -6.08 6.36 -5.24
CA LEU A 380 -6.86 6.28 -6.47
C LEU A 380 -6.63 4.91 -7.12
N GLN A 381 -7.72 4.22 -7.42
CA GLN A 381 -7.69 2.96 -8.16
C GLN A 381 -8.44 3.10 -9.48
N VAL A 382 -7.85 2.56 -10.54
CA VAL A 382 -8.50 2.46 -11.85
C VAL A 382 -8.32 1.05 -12.37
N ALA A 383 -9.42 0.34 -12.57
CA ALA A 383 -9.42 -0.99 -13.15
C ALA A 383 -10.09 -1.01 -14.52
N PHE A 384 -9.55 -1.82 -15.41
CA PHE A 384 -10.10 -2.12 -16.73
C PHE A 384 -10.22 -3.62 -16.89
N GLY A 385 -11.41 -4.05 -17.32
CA GLY A 385 -11.67 -5.46 -17.52
C GLY A 385 -13.14 -5.76 -17.72
N TRP A 386 -13.56 -6.85 -17.15
CA TRP A 386 -14.95 -7.27 -17.08
C TRP A 386 -15.29 -7.44 -15.59
N MET A 387 -16.21 -6.63 -15.13
CA MET A 387 -16.61 -6.54 -13.73
C MET A 387 -18.06 -6.94 -13.56
#